data_c9a936760d226e731c1e15e60704b2b1
#
_entry.id   c9a936760d226e731c1e15e60704b2b1
#
_cell.length_a   1.000
_cell.length_b   1.000
_cell.length_c   1.000
_cell.angle_alpha   90.00
_cell.angle_beta   90.00
_cell.angle_gamma   90.00
#
_symmetry.space_group_name_H-M   'P 1'
#
loop_
_entity.id
_entity.type
_entity.pdbx_description
1 polymer ?
#
loop_
_entity_poly.entity_id
_entity_poly.type
_entity_poly.pdbx_seq_one_letter_code
_entity_poly.pdbx_strand_id
1 'polypeptide(L)' 'MNRKELEKLIIKIINDDEVKDLKNYEWDSLAHLTILMELDKIYPDKITSIDNIAEMNTYKELEKALISKKLLNND' A
#
# COMPACT_ATOMS: atom_id res chain seq x y z
N MET A 1 4.10 -2.02 -11.10
CA MET A 1 3.40 -2.90 -10.14
C MET A 1 1.92 -2.96 -10.48
N ASN A 2 1.31 -4.12 -10.39
CA ASN A 2 -0.13 -4.25 -10.57
C ASN A 2 -0.83 -4.48 -9.23
N ARG A 3 -2.18 -4.52 -9.26
CA ARG A 3 -2.97 -4.67 -8.03
C ARG A 3 -2.67 -5.96 -7.27
N LYS A 4 -2.48 -7.06 -7.98
CA LYS A 4 -2.19 -8.34 -7.34
C LYS A 4 -0.86 -8.32 -6.60
N GLU A 5 0.13 -7.67 -7.20
CA GLU A 5 1.44 -7.54 -6.56
C GLU A 5 1.34 -6.69 -5.30
N LEU A 6 0.57 -5.61 -5.34
CA LEU A 6 0.36 -4.77 -4.18
C LEU A 6 -0.37 -5.53 -3.08
N GLU A 7 -1.40 -6.29 -3.42
CA GLU A 7 -2.14 -7.10 -2.45
C GLU A 7 -1.22 -8.11 -1.77
N LYS A 8 -0.40 -8.80 -2.54
CA LYS A 8 0.53 -9.79 -2.00
C LYS A 8 1.55 -9.15 -1.06
N LEU A 9 2.06 -7.98 -1.44
CA LEU A 9 3.01 -7.26 -0.61
C LEU A 9 2.41 -6.90 0.74
N ILE A 10 1.21 -6.34 0.72
CA ILE A 10 0.53 -5.91 1.94
C ILE A 10 0.17 -7.10 2.83
N ILE A 11 -0.36 -8.16 2.25
CA ILE A 11 -0.71 -9.37 3.01
C ILE A 11 0.52 -9.98 3.67
N LYS A 12 1.64 -9.99 2.96
CA LYS A 12 2.89 -10.50 3.49
C LYS A 12 3.35 -9.69 4.71
N ILE A 13 3.20 -8.37 4.65
CA ILE A 13 3.62 -7.48 5.74
C ILE A 13 2.68 -7.59 6.93
N ILE A 14 1.38 -7.59 6.68
CA ILE A 14 0.38 -7.72 7.74
C ILE A 14 0.45 -9.09 8.39
N ASN A 15 0.77 -10.11 7.59
CA ASN A 15 0.88 -11.50 8.04
C ASN A 15 -0.37 -11.98 8.76
N ASP A 16 -1.55 -11.65 8.21
CA ASP A 16 -2.83 -12.00 8.77
C ASP A 16 -3.65 -12.78 7.73
N ASP A 17 -3.65 -14.09 7.87
CA ASP A 17 -4.36 -15.00 6.95
C ASP A 17 -5.88 -14.89 7.07
N GLU A 18 -6.36 -14.19 8.09
CA GLU A 18 -7.80 -14.04 8.33
C GLU A 18 -8.37 -12.80 7.65
N VAL A 19 -7.54 -11.98 7.02
CA VAL A 19 -8.01 -10.80 6.29
C VAL A 19 -8.79 -11.28 5.07
N LYS A 20 -10.11 -11.14 5.12
CA LYS A 20 -10.99 -11.53 4.02
C LYS A 20 -11.36 -10.38 3.11
N ASP A 21 -11.37 -9.16 3.65
CA ASP A 21 -11.71 -7.96 2.91
C ASP A 21 -10.59 -6.94 3.07
N LEU A 22 -9.53 -7.14 2.30
CA LEU A 22 -8.35 -6.29 2.38
C LEU A 22 -8.67 -4.82 2.08
N LYS A 23 -9.62 -4.57 1.20
CA LYS A 23 -9.95 -3.19 0.79
C LYS A 23 -10.50 -2.36 1.92
N ASN A 24 -11.18 -2.99 2.87
CA ASN A 24 -11.76 -2.30 4.02
C ASN A 24 -10.96 -2.53 5.31
N TYR A 25 -9.87 -3.26 5.22
CA TYR A 25 -9.02 -3.52 6.36
C TYR A 25 -8.11 -2.33 6.64
N GLU A 26 -8.12 -1.87 7.87
CA GLU A 26 -7.26 -0.77 8.32
C GLU A 26 -6.12 -1.36 9.15
N TRP A 27 -4.91 -1.26 8.66
CA TRP A 27 -3.74 -1.77 9.37
C TRP A 27 -3.18 -0.70 10.32
N ASP A 28 -2.38 -1.14 11.29
CA ASP A 28 -1.83 -0.21 12.27
C ASP A 28 -0.67 0.60 11.68
N SER A 29 -0.20 1.58 12.45
CA SER A 29 0.83 2.51 11.98
C SER A 29 2.18 1.82 11.75
N LEU A 30 2.49 0.78 12.51
CA LEU A 30 3.74 0.04 12.34
C LEU A 30 3.73 -0.73 11.02
N ALA A 31 2.64 -1.41 10.73
CA ALA A 31 2.48 -2.10 9.46
C ALA A 31 2.51 -1.10 8.31
N HIS A 32 1.87 0.05 8.48
CA HIS A 32 1.85 1.08 7.45
C HIS A 32 3.26 1.58 7.13
N LEU A 33 4.06 1.84 8.16
CA LEU A 33 5.45 2.26 7.97
C LEU A 33 6.23 1.22 7.18
N THR A 34 6.06 -0.06 7.52
CA THR A 34 6.73 -1.13 6.82
C THR A 34 6.31 -1.19 5.35
N ILE A 35 5.02 -1.04 5.08
CA ILE A 35 4.51 -1.00 3.70
C ILE A 35 5.16 0.14 2.92
N LEU A 36 5.21 1.33 3.52
CA LEU A 36 5.81 2.49 2.85
C LEU A 36 7.28 2.29 2.59
N MET A 37 8.00 1.68 3.51
CA MET A 37 9.42 1.39 3.32
C MET A 37 9.65 0.42 2.15
N GLU A 38 8.83 -0.60 2.04
CA GLU A 38 8.94 -1.55 0.95
C GLU A 38 8.60 -0.91 -0.39
N LEU A 39 7.55 -0.08 -0.42
CA LEU A 39 7.19 0.65 -1.63
C LEU A 39 8.29 1.64 -2.04
N ASP A 40 8.94 2.27 -1.07
CA ASP A 40 10.03 3.20 -1.35
C ASP A 40 11.22 2.51 -1.99
N LYS A 41 11.46 1.24 -1.67
CA LYS A 41 12.51 0.45 -2.32
C LYS A 41 12.21 0.22 -3.79
N ILE A 42 10.93 0.08 -4.13
CA ILE A 42 10.48 -0.15 -5.51
C ILE A 42 10.44 1.16 -6.29
N TYR A 43 9.98 2.23 -5.65
CA TYR A 43 9.82 3.54 -6.26
C TYR A 43 10.53 4.62 -5.42
N PRO A 44 11.87 4.69 -5.46
CA PRO A 44 12.61 5.66 -4.66
C PRO A 44 12.15 7.11 -4.91
N ASP A 45 11.95 7.84 -3.82
CA ASP A 45 11.58 9.25 -3.81
C ASP A 45 10.19 9.57 -4.38
N LYS A 46 9.45 8.56 -4.81
CA LYS A 46 8.11 8.78 -5.36
C LYS A 46 7.02 8.56 -4.33
N ILE A 47 7.22 7.63 -3.42
CA ILE A 47 6.23 7.34 -2.38
C ILE A 47 6.14 8.49 -1.39
N THR A 48 7.28 9.00 -0.94
CA THR A 48 7.31 10.09 0.04
C THR A 48 6.79 11.41 -0.53
N SER A 49 6.71 11.54 -1.85
CA SER A 49 6.16 12.73 -2.48
C SER A 49 4.63 12.77 -2.51
N ILE A 50 3.98 11.67 -2.14
CA ILE A 50 2.52 11.61 -2.10
C ILE A 50 2.00 12.29 -0.84
N ASP A 51 1.13 13.29 -1.03
CA ASP A 51 0.54 14.00 0.11
C ASP A 51 -0.28 13.04 0.98
N ASN A 52 -0.09 13.17 2.30
CA ASN A 52 -0.83 12.39 3.30
C ASN A 52 -0.62 10.89 3.22
N ILE A 53 0.48 10.45 2.58
CA ILE A 53 0.73 9.01 2.44
C ILE A 53 0.81 8.32 3.81
N ALA A 54 1.30 9.02 4.83
CA ALA A 54 1.43 8.47 6.17
C ALA A 54 0.09 8.18 6.85
N GLU A 55 -0.99 8.74 6.32
CA GLU A 55 -2.34 8.58 6.87
C GLU A 55 -3.20 7.60 6.08
N MET A 56 -2.69 7.10 4.95
CA MET A 56 -3.43 6.19 4.07
C MET A 56 -3.25 4.73 4.48
N ASN A 57 -3.80 4.38 5.63
CA ASN A 57 -3.61 3.08 6.25
C ASN A 57 -4.66 2.04 5.87
N THR A 58 -5.30 2.20 4.71
CA THR A 58 -6.18 1.19 4.13
C THR A 58 -5.73 0.90 2.71
N TYR A 59 -6.02 -0.32 2.24
CA TYR A 59 -5.67 -0.71 0.88
C TYR A 59 -6.31 0.23 -0.15
N LYS A 60 -7.57 0.55 0.05
CA LYS A 60 -8.32 1.40 -0.88
C LYS A 60 -7.68 2.77 -1.06
N GLU A 61 -7.30 3.41 0.04
CA GLU A 61 -6.66 4.72 -0.03
C GLU A 61 -5.29 4.65 -0.68
N LEU A 62 -4.49 3.66 -0.31
CA LEU A 62 -3.16 3.49 -0.84
C LEU A 62 -3.20 3.16 -2.33
N GLU A 63 -4.08 2.25 -2.74
CA GLU A 63 -4.27 1.90 -4.15
C GLU A 63 -4.61 3.13 -4.97
N LYS A 64 -5.57 3.92 -4.50
CA LYS A 64 -6.00 5.13 -5.19
C LYS A 64 -4.86 6.13 -5.35
N ALA A 65 -4.06 6.31 -4.31
CA ALA A 65 -2.93 7.23 -4.35
C ALA A 65 -1.87 6.77 -5.36
N LEU A 66 -1.56 5.49 -5.38
CA LEU A 66 -0.57 4.94 -6.30
C LEU A 66 -1.03 5.02 -7.74
N ILE A 67 -2.30 4.76 -8.01
CA ILE A 67 -2.87 4.90 -9.35
C ILE A 67 -2.80 6.37 -9.80
N SER A 68 -3.14 7.28 -8.91
CA SER A 68 -3.10 8.72 -9.20
C SER A 68 -1.71 9.19 -9.60
N LYS A 69 -0.66 8.59 -9.03
CA LYS A 69 0.72 8.92 -9.37
C LYS A 69 1.29 8.03 -10.47
N LYS A 70 0.45 7.21 -11.09
CA LYS A 70 0.84 6.30 -12.18
C LYS A 70 1.89 5.28 -11.77
N LEU A 71 1.94 4.94 -10.50
CA LEU A 71 2.86 3.94 -9.98
C LEU A 71 2.23 2.55 -9.96
N LEU A 72 0.92 2.48 -10.03
CA LEU A 72 0.17 1.23 -10.00
C LEU A 72 -0.71 1.15 -11.25
N ASN A 73 -0.68 0.02 -11.94
CA ASN A 73 -1.53 -0.23 -13.09
C ASN A 73 -2.98 -0.47 -12.64
N ASN A 74 -3.91 0.13 -13.35
CA ASN A 74 -5.32 0.05 -13.03
C ASN A 74 -6.00 -1.11 -13.76
N ASP A 75 -5.53 -2.30 -13.51
CA ASP A 75 -6.08 -3.51 -14.13
C ASP A 75 -6.24 -4.67 -13.13
#